data_bfb643cab787bcca21ed078b5bdb6e07
#
_entry.id   bfb643cab787bcca21ed078b5bdb6e07
#
_cell.length_a   1.000
_cell.length_b   1.000
_cell.length_c   1.000
_cell.angle_alpha   90.00
_cell.angle_beta   90.00
_cell.angle_gamma   90.00
#
_symmetry.space_group_name_H-M   'P 1'
#
loop_
_entity.id
_entity.type
_entity.pdbx_description
1 polymer ?
#
loop_
_entity_poly.entity_id
_entity_poly.type
_entity_poly.pdbx_seq_one_letter_code
_entity_poly.pdbx_strand_id
1 'polypeptide(L)'
;MKALCRVLLLALLPLRLLAQVDTAAIMHPSEDFVTASVCIASAGDATYASFGHACLRLQCPSAELDYVYSYEAEAADENLYKFFAGKLKMLVMAVPTRMYVAQYVREGRGVREYKLNLPIRVKQRLWQQMDERLTYSPVPHDYVNNGCAISLLRWLEDAIGKDSIEYAPWPEKYKCSRAELTYDSITNDWSRFMLSTFIAGDIHRMDIENTRKMLLPTQLIEVLQGAKAFGQPIVTDEYETLLEARRAPQHSTITPFMVAVFILLISLLNLRLHNVWLRWAVVLPCLLIGTFVSYLVLFSALPCTEWSVLVIPFCPLPFLFWKWRRWWALPYALICIAWIVVVLVFPHRLADNPHIALAAAMAVCNFEISKINKH
;
A
#
# COMPACT_ATOMS: atom_id res chain seq x y z
N MET A 1 57.61 5.74 -24.62
CA MET A 1 56.40 5.89 -23.78
C MET A 1 55.15 5.26 -24.36
N LYS A 2 54.75 5.43 -25.63
CA LYS A 2 53.51 4.85 -26.19
C LYS A 2 53.51 3.31 -26.30
N ALA A 3 54.65 2.64 -26.43
CA ALA A 3 54.74 1.18 -26.46
C ALA A 3 54.58 0.55 -25.08
N LEU A 4 55.07 1.18 -24.01
CA LEU A 4 54.97 0.70 -22.64
C LEU A 4 53.54 0.73 -22.11
N CYS A 5 52.75 1.75 -22.49
CA CYS A 5 51.31 1.81 -22.15
C CYS A 5 50.45 0.73 -22.82
N ARG A 6 50.83 0.30 -24.04
CA ARG A 6 50.09 -0.78 -24.73
C ARG A 6 50.39 -2.16 -24.13
N VAL A 7 51.59 -2.39 -23.63
CA VAL A 7 51.94 -3.64 -22.95
C VAL A 7 51.28 -3.72 -21.57
N LEU A 8 51.16 -2.60 -20.83
CA LEU A 8 50.44 -2.55 -19.57
C LEU A 8 48.92 -2.75 -19.74
N LEU A 9 48.30 -2.22 -20.83
CA LEU A 9 46.91 -2.45 -21.14
C LEU A 9 46.58 -3.90 -21.51
N LEU A 10 47.50 -4.59 -22.21
CA LEU A 10 47.36 -6.01 -22.55
C LEU A 10 47.61 -6.93 -21.36
N ALA A 11 48.41 -6.52 -20.36
CA ALA A 11 48.63 -7.29 -19.13
C ALA A 11 47.45 -7.20 -18.14
N LEU A 12 46.54 -6.21 -18.28
CA LEU A 12 45.35 -6.08 -17.46
C LEU A 12 44.10 -6.78 -18.05
N LEU A 13 44.15 -7.23 -19.30
CA LEU A 13 43.04 -7.98 -19.92
C LEU A 13 42.78 -9.37 -19.29
N PRO A 14 43.77 -10.17 -18.87
CA PRO A 14 43.43 -11.47 -18.25
C PRO A 14 42.90 -11.37 -16.83
N LEU A 15 43.08 -10.26 -16.12
CA LEU A 15 42.53 -10.07 -14.77
C LEU A 15 41.01 -9.87 -14.73
N ARG A 16 40.39 -9.51 -15.86
CA ARG A 16 38.91 -9.45 -15.95
C ARG A 16 38.27 -10.79 -16.31
N LEU A 17 39.05 -11.73 -16.86
CA LEU A 17 38.54 -13.09 -17.17
C LEU A 17 38.52 -14.01 -15.94
N LEU A 18 39.19 -13.66 -14.85
CA LEU A 18 39.17 -14.43 -13.60
C LEU A 18 38.07 -14.05 -12.66
N ALA A 19 37.25 -13.04 -13.00
CA ALA A 19 36.06 -12.64 -12.24
C ALA A 19 34.76 -13.17 -12.85
N GLN A 20 34.81 -14.10 -13.81
CA GLN A 20 33.68 -14.95 -14.07
C GLN A 20 33.58 -15.90 -12.87
N VAL A 21 32.74 -15.53 -11.89
CA VAL A 21 32.25 -16.49 -10.91
C VAL A 21 31.72 -17.64 -11.71
N ASP A 22 32.34 -18.81 -11.57
CA ASP A 22 31.88 -20.04 -12.19
C ASP A 22 30.50 -20.39 -11.55
N THR A 23 29.44 -19.85 -12.15
CA THR A 23 28.07 -20.13 -11.71
C THR A 23 27.74 -21.63 -11.80
N ALA A 24 28.53 -22.42 -12.55
CA ALA A 24 28.39 -23.87 -12.57
C ALA A 24 28.88 -24.50 -11.26
N ALA A 25 29.85 -23.92 -10.56
CA ALA A 25 30.30 -24.38 -9.25
C ALA A 25 29.25 -24.15 -8.14
N ILE A 26 28.34 -23.20 -8.35
CA ILE A 26 27.21 -22.89 -7.45
C ILE A 26 26.08 -23.92 -7.58
N MET A 27 26.09 -24.78 -8.57
CA MET A 27 25.01 -25.73 -8.89
C MET A 27 25.16 -27.09 -8.20
N HIS A 28 25.93 -27.22 -7.13
CA HIS A 28 25.96 -28.47 -6.36
C HIS A 28 24.71 -28.61 -5.49
N PRO A 29 24.01 -29.74 -5.53
CA PRO A 29 22.83 -30.02 -4.71
C PRO A 29 23.24 -30.38 -3.28
N SER A 30 23.87 -29.48 -2.55
CA SER A 30 24.06 -29.62 -1.11
C SER A 30 22.83 -29.05 -0.38
N GLU A 31 22.52 -29.56 0.81
CA GLU A 31 21.41 -29.06 1.64
C GLU A 31 21.57 -27.57 1.97
N ASP A 32 22.79 -27.06 1.96
CA ASP A 32 23.13 -25.66 2.25
C ASP A 32 23.10 -24.74 1.01
N PHE A 33 22.87 -25.28 -0.17
CA PHE A 33 23.04 -24.55 -1.41
C PHE A 33 22.10 -23.36 -1.53
N VAL A 34 20.81 -23.52 -1.18
CA VAL A 34 19.83 -22.44 -1.15
C VAL A 34 18.88 -22.63 0.01
N THR A 35 18.82 -21.66 0.90
CA THR A 35 17.72 -21.47 1.84
C THR A 35 16.85 -20.34 1.32
N ALA A 36 15.56 -20.55 1.25
CA ALA A 36 14.59 -19.55 0.85
C ALA A 36 13.62 -19.28 2.00
N SER A 37 13.33 -18.03 2.26
CA SER A 37 12.46 -17.60 3.36
C SER A 37 11.62 -16.40 2.94
N VAL A 38 10.44 -16.27 3.52
CA VAL A 38 9.64 -15.05 3.45
C VAL A 38 9.91 -14.21 4.68
N CYS A 39 10.33 -12.97 4.49
CA CYS A 39 10.50 -12.02 5.57
C CYS A 39 9.32 -11.05 5.60
N ILE A 40 8.75 -10.87 6.80
CA ILE A 40 7.66 -9.93 7.06
C ILE A 40 8.14 -8.84 8.00
N ALA A 41 8.20 -7.62 7.50
CA ALA A 41 8.39 -6.45 8.34
C ALA A 41 7.06 -6.00 8.93
N SER A 42 7.05 -5.68 10.23
CA SER A 42 5.85 -5.22 10.92
C SER A 42 5.34 -3.88 10.36
N ALA A 43 4.05 -3.58 10.59
CA ALA A 43 3.50 -2.27 10.28
C ALA A 43 4.25 -1.16 11.02
N GLY A 44 4.25 0.05 10.43
CA GLY A 44 4.83 1.28 10.99
C GLY A 44 3.84 2.44 10.94
N ASP A 45 4.21 3.57 11.53
CA ASP A 45 3.34 4.75 11.63
C ASP A 45 3.20 5.51 10.28
N ALA A 46 4.20 5.44 9.41
CA ALA A 46 4.14 6.08 8.11
C ALA A 46 3.08 5.42 7.21
N THR A 47 2.39 6.21 6.41
CA THR A 47 1.29 5.73 5.54
C THR A 47 1.73 4.60 4.62
N TYR A 48 2.93 4.68 4.02
CA TYR A 48 3.47 3.62 3.16
C TYR A 48 3.84 2.33 3.94
N ALA A 49 4.10 2.45 5.23
CA ALA A 49 4.48 1.36 6.11
C ALA A 49 3.30 0.73 6.87
N SER A 50 2.08 1.28 6.72
CA SER A 50 0.89 0.90 7.50
C SER A 50 0.52 -0.57 7.41
N PHE A 51 0.86 -1.23 6.30
CA PHE A 51 0.55 -2.65 6.05
C PHE A 51 1.70 -3.60 6.38
N GLY A 52 2.84 -3.08 6.83
CA GLY A 52 4.05 -3.87 6.87
C GLY A 52 4.71 -4.00 5.49
N HIS A 53 5.56 -5.01 5.33
CA HIS A 53 6.20 -5.32 4.06
C HIS A 53 6.53 -6.80 3.97
N ALA A 54 6.46 -7.38 2.76
CA ALA A 54 6.81 -8.76 2.50
C ALA A 54 7.93 -8.83 1.46
N CYS A 55 8.95 -9.62 1.71
CA CYS A 55 10.05 -9.84 0.80
C CYS A 55 10.56 -11.29 0.86
N LEU A 56 11.35 -11.67 -0.12
CA LEU A 56 11.97 -12.98 -0.24
C LEU A 56 13.44 -12.89 0.17
N ARG A 57 13.89 -13.72 1.11
CA ARG A 57 15.30 -13.88 1.44
C ARG A 57 15.81 -15.17 0.83
N LEU A 58 16.93 -15.07 0.13
CA LEU A 58 17.64 -16.21 -0.44
C LEU A 58 19.07 -16.25 0.09
N GLN A 59 19.48 -17.42 0.55
CA GLN A 59 20.80 -17.62 1.14
C GLN A 59 21.52 -18.80 0.49
N CYS A 60 22.80 -18.65 0.29
CA CYS A 60 23.74 -19.72 -0.05
C CYS A 60 24.96 -19.59 0.88
N PRO A 61 24.94 -20.22 2.07
CA PRO A 61 26.03 -20.08 3.05
C PRO A 61 27.38 -20.51 2.50
N SER A 62 27.42 -21.54 1.69
CA SER A 62 28.66 -22.04 1.06
C SER A 62 29.30 -21.04 0.08
N ALA A 63 28.52 -20.08 -0.45
CA ALA A 63 28.98 -19.01 -1.33
C ALA A 63 28.97 -17.63 -0.65
N GLU A 64 28.72 -17.58 0.67
CA GLU A 64 28.61 -16.33 1.45
C GLU A 64 27.55 -15.35 0.89
N LEU A 65 26.49 -15.88 0.24
CA LEU A 65 25.42 -15.08 -0.34
C LEU A 65 24.23 -15.04 0.62
N ASP A 66 23.73 -13.83 0.89
CA ASP A 66 22.55 -13.58 1.75
C ASP A 66 21.88 -12.29 1.33
N TYR A 67 20.83 -12.41 0.52
CA TYR A 67 20.14 -11.30 -0.11
C TYR A 67 18.64 -11.35 0.12
N VAL A 68 18.06 -10.17 0.32
CA VAL A 68 16.61 -9.96 0.29
C VAL A 68 16.22 -9.39 -1.08
N TYR A 69 15.30 -10.07 -1.73
CA TYR A 69 14.63 -9.60 -2.93
C TYR A 69 13.31 -8.95 -2.52
N SER A 70 13.21 -7.66 -2.78
CA SER A 70 12.07 -6.85 -2.39
C SER A 70 11.42 -6.19 -3.61
N TYR A 71 10.11 -6.08 -3.60
CA TYR A 71 9.34 -5.37 -4.63
C TYR A 71 9.05 -3.97 -4.12
N GLU A 72 9.81 -3.00 -4.62
CA GLU A 72 9.85 -1.65 -4.10
C GLU A 72 9.27 -0.64 -5.09
N ALA A 73 8.62 0.39 -4.57
CA ALA A 73 8.27 1.55 -5.36
C ALA A 73 9.48 2.47 -5.55
N GLU A 74 9.61 3.08 -6.71
CA GLU A 74 10.46 4.27 -6.90
C GLU A 74 10.20 5.25 -5.75
N ALA A 75 11.23 5.95 -5.23
CA ALA A 75 11.13 6.84 -4.07
C ALA A 75 9.88 7.77 -4.13
N ALA A 76 8.81 7.34 -3.45
CA ALA A 76 7.52 8.01 -3.49
C ALA A 76 7.50 9.33 -2.72
N ASP A 77 8.31 9.41 -1.67
CA ASP A 77 8.52 10.58 -0.81
C ASP A 77 9.21 11.74 -1.56
N GLU A 78 10.09 11.43 -2.50
CA GLU A 78 10.73 12.42 -3.36
C GLU A 78 9.86 12.85 -4.53
N ASN A 79 8.80 12.10 -4.88
CA ASN A 79 7.98 12.29 -6.06
C ASN A 79 6.47 12.11 -5.80
N LEU A 80 5.92 12.80 -4.80
CA LEU A 80 4.47 12.74 -4.49
C LEU A 80 3.59 13.02 -5.71
N TYR A 81 4.01 13.91 -6.61
CA TYR A 81 3.28 14.15 -7.85
C TYR A 81 3.20 12.89 -8.72
N LYS A 82 4.33 12.17 -8.91
CA LYS A 82 4.34 10.91 -9.68
C LYS A 82 3.45 9.86 -9.01
N PHE A 83 3.47 9.78 -7.67
CA PHE A 83 2.62 8.89 -6.93
C PHE A 83 1.15 9.18 -7.21
N PHE A 84 0.68 10.39 -6.91
CA PHE A 84 -0.73 10.76 -7.11
C PHE A 84 -1.18 10.81 -8.58
N ALA A 85 -0.26 11.01 -9.51
CA ALA A 85 -0.55 10.90 -10.93
C ALA A 85 -0.60 9.44 -11.44
N GLY A 86 -0.29 8.43 -10.60
CA GLY A 86 -0.22 7.03 -11.01
C GLY A 86 0.95 6.74 -11.96
N LYS A 87 2.02 7.53 -11.90
CA LYS A 87 3.21 7.40 -12.75
C LYS A 87 4.41 6.80 -12.02
N LEU A 88 4.25 6.46 -10.75
CA LEU A 88 5.29 5.80 -9.98
C LEU A 88 5.52 4.39 -10.53
N LYS A 89 6.74 3.91 -10.43
CA LYS A 89 7.12 2.59 -10.93
C LYS A 89 7.53 1.69 -9.79
N MET A 90 7.29 0.39 -9.97
CA MET A 90 7.75 -0.68 -9.10
C MET A 90 8.89 -1.43 -9.77
N LEU A 91 9.86 -1.86 -8.97
CA LEU A 91 11.00 -2.64 -9.42
C LEU A 91 11.36 -3.70 -8.36
N VAL A 92 11.99 -4.77 -8.79
CA VAL A 92 12.60 -5.74 -7.90
C VAL A 92 14.01 -5.26 -7.56
N MET A 93 14.33 -5.25 -6.26
CA MET A 93 15.67 -4.91 -5.76
C MET A 93 16.24 -6.09 -4.99
N ALA A 94 17.53 -6.38 -5.19
CA ALA A 94 18.28 -7.29 -4.34
C ALA A 94 19.18 -6.47 -3.40
N VAL A 95 19.00 -6.67 -2.10
CA VAL A 95 19.74 -5.94 -1.07
C VAL A 95 20.36 -6.94 -0.09
N PRO A 96 21.65 -6.80 0.32
CA PRO A 96 22.21 -7.63 1.37
C PRO A 96 21.32 -7.59 2.62
N THR A 97 21.00 -8.76 3.20
CA THR A 97 20.05 -8.88 4.32
C THR A 97 20.39 -7.95 5.49
N ARG A 98 21.68 -7.78 5.81
CA ARG A 98 22.11 -6.86 6.87
C ARG A 98 21.71 -5.40 6.62
N MET A 99 21.72 -4.96 5.35
CA MET A 99 21.33 -3.59 4.98
C MET A 99 19.81 -3.44 5.03
N TYR A 100 19.09 -4.45 4.57
CA TYR A 100 17.63 -4.51 4.66
C TYR A 100 17.15 -4.41 6.12
N VAL A 101 17.68 -5.23 7.01
CA VAL A 101 17.35 -5.19 8.44
C VAL A 101 17.70 -3.84 9.08
N ALA A 102 18.87 -3.25 8.70
CA ALA A 102 19.29 -1.95 9.22
C ALA A 102 18.32 -0.81 8.90
N GLN A 103 17.58 -0.89 7.79
CA GLN A 103 16.52 0.07 7.48
C GLN A 103 15.41 0.02 8.55
N TYR A 104 14.91 -1.18 8.88
CA TYR A 104 13.84 -1.35 9.86
C TYR A 104 14.26 -1.03 11.30
N VAL A 105 15.56 -1.16 11.64
CA VAL A 105 16.10 -0.66 12.92
C VAL A 105 15.84 0.84 13.05
N ARG A 106 16.09 1.61 11.97
CA ARG A 106 15.87 3.07 11.97
C ARG A 106 14.38 3.41 12.08
N GLU A 107 13.52 2.62 11.47
CA GLU A 107 12.07 2.80 11.52
C GLU A 107 11.45 2.28 12.83
N GLY A 108 12.19 1.54 13.66
CA GLY A 108 11.69 0.91 14.89
C GLY A 108 10.76 -0.28 14.66
N ARG A 109 10.72 -0.82 13.44
CA ARG A 109 9.88 -1.94 13.01
C ARG A 109 10.58 -3.28 13.23
N GLY A 110 9.82 -4.35 13.47
CA GLY A 110 10.35 -5.70 13.57
C GLY A 110 10.37 -6.42 12.23
N VAL A 111 11.19 -7.47 12.12
CA VAL A 111 11.25 -8.36 10.96
C VAL A 111 11.21 -9.81 11.43
N ARG A 112 10.26 -10.58 10.92
CA ARG A 112 10.13 -12.03 11.14
C ARG A 112 10.43 -12.78 9.86
N GLU A 113 11.13 -13.89 9.98
CA GLU A 113 11.49 -14.77 8.88
C GLU A 113 10.77 -16.10 9.00
N TYR A 114 10.16 -16.55 7.90
CA TYR A 114 9.45 -17.80 7.76
C TYR A 114 10.14 -18.64 6.68
N LYS A 115 10.75 -19.76 7.07
CA LYS A 115 11.45 -20.63 6.12
C LYS A 115 10.48 -21.33 5.18
N LEU A 116 10.81 -21.36 3.90
CA LEU A 116 10.06 -22.06 2.87
C LEU A 116 10.47 -23.55 2.83
N ASN A 117 9.52 -24.41 3.10
CA ASN A 117 9.69 -25.87 3.03
C ASN A 117 9.49 -26.38 1.60
N LEU A 118 10.43 -26.04 0.73
CA LEU A 118 10.38 -26.35 -0.69
C LEU A 118 11.60 -27.21 -1.08
N PRO A 119 11.44 -28.11 -2.08
CA PRO A 119 12.56 -28.85 -2.64
C PRO A 119 13.66 -27.91 -3.16
N ILE A 120 14.93 -28.34 -3.05
CA ILE A 120 16.07 -27.52 -3.45
C ILE A 120 15.97 -27.02 -4.90
N ARG A 121 15.49 -27.86 -5.82
CA ARG A 121 15.31 -27.49 -7.24
C ARG A 121 14.33 -26.35 -7.42
N VAL A 122 13.30 -26.26 -6.57
CA VAL A 122 12.31 -25.16 -6.59
C VAL A 122 12.94 -23.88 -6.06
N LYS A 123 13.73 -23.98 -4.98
CA LYS A 123 14.46 -22.84 -4.41
C LYS A 123 15.50 -22.28 -5.41
N GLN A 124 16.21 -23.17 -6.13
CA GLN A 124 17.14 -22.77 -7.19
C GLN A 124 16.40 -22.06 -8.34
N ARG A 125 15.27 -22.62 -8.80
CA ARG A 125 14.43 -21.99 -9.82
C ARG A 125 13.95 -20.60 -9.36
N LEU A 126 13.51 -20.50 -8.11
CA LEU A 126 13.07 -19.24 -7.52
C LEU A 126 14.20 -18.21 -7.53
N TRP A 127 15.43 -18.59 -7.16
CA TRP A 127 16.58 -17.69 -7.22
C TRP A 127 16.86 -17.23 -8.66
N GLN A 128 16.92 -18.15 -9.58
CA GLN A 128 17.14 -17.85 -11.00
C GLN A 128 16.09 -16.86 -11.53
N GLN A 129 14.82 -17.09 -11.22
CA GLN A 129 13.73 -16.19 -11.60
C GLN A 129 13.88 -14.79 -10.96
N MET A 130 14.38 -14.71 -9.73
CA MET A 130 14.59 -13.43 -9.05
C MET A 130 15.73 -12.64 -9.70
N ASP A 131 16.83 -13.29 -10.04
CA ASP A 131 17.95 -12.66 -10.74
C ASP A 131 17.54 -12.17 -12.15
N GLU A 132 16.72 -12.94 -12.86
CA GLU A 132 16.13 -12.51 -14.13
C GLU A 132 15.27 -11.25 -13.93
N ARG A 133 14.43 -11.18 -12.87
CA ARG A 133 13.55 -10.04 -12.59
C ARG A 133 14.31 -8.75 -12.27
N LEU A 134 15.53 -8.81 -11.78
CA LEU A 134 16.39 -7.61 -11.58
C LEU A 134 16.72 -6.90 -12.90
N THR A 135 16.63 -7.61 -14.02
CA THR A 135 16.96 -7.06 -15.34
C THR A 135 15.73 -6.49 -16.07
N TYR A 136 14.52 -6.75 -15.57
CA TYR A 136 13.29 -6.26 -16.19
C TYR A 136 13.08 -4.76 -15.99
N SER A 137 12.43 -4.15 -16.98
CA SER A 137 12.01 -2.76 -16.88
C SER A 137 11.00 -2.57 -15.74
N PRO A 138 11.06 -1.44 -15.01
CA PRO A 138 10.09 -1.11 -13.99
C PRO A 138 8.65 -1.11 -14.54
N VAL A 139 7.70 -1.64 -13.76
CA VAL A 139 6.28 -1.65 -14.09
C VAL A 139 5.54 -0.53 -13.36
N PRO A 140 4.38 -0.05 -13.85
CA PRO A 140 3.58 0.94 -13.13
C PRO A 140 3.22 0.46 -11.72
N HIS A 141 3.29 1.37 -10.75
CA HIS A 141 2.88 1.09 -9.38
C HIS A 141 1.37 0.79 -9.32
N ASP A 142 1.04 -0.35 -8.75
CA ASP A 142 -0.33 -0.78 -8.50
C ASP A 142 -0.38 -1.51 -7.15
N TYR A 143 -0.67 -0.75 -6.10
CA TYR A 143 -0.68 -1.31 -4.74
C TYR A 143 -1.86 -2.26 -4.48
N VAL A 144 -2.82 -2.34 -5.38
CA VAL A 144 -3.95 -3.29 -5.29
C VAL A 144 -3.61 -4.62 -5.96
N ASN A 145 -3.06 -4.56 -7.19
CA ASN A 145 -2.84 -5.76 -7.99
C ASN A 145 -1.37 -6.20 -8.02
N ASN A 146 -0.43 -5.32 -7.67
CA ASN A 146 1.01 -5.56 -7.70
C ASN A 146 1.71 -5.17 -6.38
N GLY A 147 1.02 -5.26 -5.24
CA GLY A 147 1.64 -5.06 -3.93
C GLY A 147 2.70 -6.11 -3.62
N CYS A 148 3.58 -5.86 -2.64
CA CYS A 148 4.70 -6.74 -2.29
C CYS A 148 4.25 -8.17 -1.97
N ALA A 149 3.17 -8.34 -1.20
CA ALA A 149 2.67 -9.66 -0.81
C ALA A 149 2.11 -10.47 -1.97
N ILE A 150 1.28 -9.86 -2.83
CA ILE A 150 0.71 -10.57 -3.99
C ILE A 150 1.77 -10.86 -5.05
N SER A 151 2.75 -9.98 -5.22
CA SER A 151 3.87 -10.22 -6.12
C SER A 151 4.73 -11.39 -5.63
N LEU A 152 5.03 -11.43 -4.33
CA LEU A 152 5.76 -12.54 -3.73
C LEU A 152 5.01 -13.86 -3.87
N LEU A 153 3.69 -13.89 -3.65
CA LEU A 153 2.88 -15.09 -3.87
C LEU A 153 3.01 -15.57 -5.32
N ARG A 154 2.91 -14.68 -6.30
CA ARG A 154 3.07 -15.04 -7.73
C ARG A 154 4.46 -15.57 -8.04
N TRP A 155 5.51 -15.03 -7.43
CA TRP A 155 6.87 -15.57 -7.61
C TRP A 155 6.98 -17.00 -7.09
N LEU A 156 6.35 -17.30 -5.96
CA LEU A 156 6.27 -18.65 -5.42
C LEU A 156 5.43 -19.59 -6.32
N GLU A 157 4.27 -19.11 -6.79
CA GLU A 157 3.41 -19.84 -7.73
C GLU A 157 4.16 -20.18 -9.03
N ASP A 158 4.91 -19.22 -9.59
CA ASP A 158 5.70 -19.44 -10.81
C ASP A 158 6.83 -20.47 -10.59
N ALA A 159 7.50 -20.43 -9.43
CA ALA A 159 8.60 -21.32 -9.12
C ALA A 159 8.13 -22.74 -8.78
N ILE A 160 7.04 -22.90 -8.05
CA ILE A 160 6.48 -24.18 -7.64
C ILE A 160 5.71 -24.82 -8.81
N GLY A 161 4.99 -24.02 -9.58
CA GLY A 161 3.94 -24.40 -10.52
C GLY A 161 2.58 -24.27 -9.84
N LYS A 162 1.76 -23.34 -10.33
CA LYS A 162 0.48 -22.96 -9.71
C LYS A 162 -0.44 -24.17 -9.44
N ASP A 163 -0.52 -25.11 -10.38
CA ASP A 163 -1.36 -26.31 -10.29
C ASP A 163 -0.82 -27.33 -9.27
N SER A 164 0.40 -27.14 -8.76
CA SER A 164 1.04 -27.99 -7.75
C SER A 164 0.85 -27.46 -6.32
N ILE A 165 0.09 -26.37 -6.15
CA ILE A 165 -0.20 -25.77 -4.85
C ILE A 165 -1.65 -26.07 -4.46
N GLU A 166 -1.82 -26.71 -3.32
CA GLU A 166 -3.10 -26.96 -2.70
C GLU A 166 -3.36 -25.87 -1.65
N TYR A 167 -4.24 -24.91 -1.95
CA TYR A 167 -4.62 -23.87 -1.01
C TYR A 167 -5.73 -24.32 -0.07
N ALA A 168 -5.63 -23.96 1.22
CA ALA A 168 -6.75 -24.06 2.14
C ALA A 168 -7.91 -23.14 1.71
N PRO A 169 -9.14 -23.41 2.17
CA PRO A 169 -10.26 -22.49 1.98
C PRO A 169 -9.93 -21.09 2.51
N TRP A 170 -10.38 -20.06 1.79
CA TRP A 170 -10.16 -18.67 2.19
C TRP A 170 -10.81 -18.40 3.56
N PRO A 171 -10.06 -17.86 4.55
CA PRO A 171 -10.60 -17.63 5.89
C PRO A 171 -11.83 -16.71 5.89
N GLU A 172 -12.83 -17.06 6.70
CA GLU A 172 -14.08 -16.28 6.81
C GLU A 172 -13.84 -14.81 7.16
N LYS A 173 -12.84 -14.52 8.03
CA LYS A 173 -12.46 -13.14 8.41
C LYS A 173 -12.03 -12.27 7.23
N TYR A 174 -11.67 -12.86 6.10
CA TYR A 174 -11.27 -12.15 4.87
C TYR A 174 -12.38 -12.11 3.82
N LYS A 175 -13.59 -12.60 4.15
CA LYS A 175 -14.77 -12.46 3.30
C LYS A 175 -15.41 -11.09 3.47
N CYS A 176 -14.67 -10.05 3.10
CA CYS A 176 -15.07 -8.65 3.19
C CYS A 176 -14.63 -7.92 1.92
N SER A 177 -14.96 -6.64 1.78
CA SER A 177 -14.40 -5.84 0.71
C SER A 177 -12.90 -5.59 0.92
N ARG A 178 -12.16 -5.35 -0.16
CA ARG A 178 -10.74 -4.97 -0.06
C ARG A 178 -10.55 -3.69 0.74
N ALA A 179 -11.52 -2.77 0.66
CA ALA A 179 -11.52 -1.54 1.45
C ALA A 179 -11.58 -1.84 2.95
N GLU A 180 -12.50 -2.70 3.39
CA GLU A 180 -12.59 -3.11 4.80
C GLU A 180 -11.32 -3.79 5.27
N LEU A 181 -10.81 -4.74 4.48
CA LEU A 181 -9.57 -5.43 4.77
C LEU A 181 -8.39 -4.48 4.95
N THR A 182 -8.28 -3.50 4.05
CA THR A 182 -7.23 -2.49 4.06
C THR A 182 -7.35 -1.58 5.28
N TYR A 183 -8.52 -1.00 5.49
CA TYR A 183 -8.72 0.00 6.53
C TYR A 183 -8.63 -0.59 7.94
N ASP A 184 -9.14 -1.80 8.14
CA ASP A 184 -9.09 -2.48 9.44
C ASP A 184 -7.67 -2.95 9.82
N SER A 185 -6.78 -3.05 8.83
CA SER A 185 -5.37 -3.38 9.06
C SER A 185 -4.51 -2.17 9.47
N ILE A 186 -5.03 -0.93 9.36
CA ILE A 186 -4.27 0.28 9.65
C ILE A 186 -4.58 0.76 11.08
N THR A 187 -3.55 0.77 11.93
CA THR A 187 -3.66 1.26 13.31
C THR A 187 -3.62 2.79 13.39
N ASN A 188 -2.78 3.45 12.59
CA ASN A 188 -2.65 4.90 12.62
C ASN A 188 -3.87 5.58 11.98
N ASP A 189 -4.60 6.39 12.77
CA ASP A 189 -5.86 7.02 12.37
C ASP A 189 -5.71 8.00 11.19
N TRP A 190 -4.60 8.74 11.11
CA TRP A 190 -4.34 9.66 10.00
C TRP A 190 -3.99 8.93 8.72
N SER A 191 -3.18 7.86 8.80
CA SER A 191 -2.88 7.01 7.65
C SER A 191 -4.15 6.35 7.10
N ARG A 192 -5.03 5.87 7.99
CA ARG A 192 -6.33 5.32 7.63
C ARG A 192 -7.21 6.36 6.93
N PHE A 193 -7.33 7.57 7.48
CA PHE A 193 -8.10 8.66 6.89
C PHE A 193 -7.54 9.07 5.52
N MET A 194 -6.23 9.18 5.39
CA MET A 194 -5.58 9.47 4.11
C MET A 194 -5.92 8.42 3.07
N LEU A 195 -5.74 7.14 3.40
CA LEU A 195 -6.03 6.03 2.48
C LEU A 195 -7.50 5.96 2.11
N SER A 196 -8.42 6.09 3.06
CA SER A 196 -9.87 6.11 2.78
C SER A 196 -10.32 7.34 1.98
N THR A 197 -9.50 8.40 1.92
CA THR A 197 -9.79 9.58 1.11
C THR A 197 -9.43 9.37 -0.36
N PHE A 198 -8.34 8.67 -0.67
CA PHE A 198 -7.89 8.56 -2.06
C PHE A 198 -8.11 7.18 -2.70
N ILE A 199 -8.28 6.11 -1.92
CA ILE A 199 -8.59 4.80 -2.47
C ILE A 199 -10.10 4.64 -2.62
N ALA A 200 -10.56 4.34 -3.84
CA ALA A 200 -11.97 4.18 -4.18
C ALA A 200 -12.16 3.16 -5.32
N GLY A 201 -13.35 3.00 -5.82
CA GLY A 201 -13.64 2.13 -6.96
C GLY A 201 -13.86 0.68 -6.56
N ASP A 202 -13.30 -0.24 -7.32
CA ASP A 202 -13.49 -1.68 -7.17
C ASP A 202 -13.06 -2.25 -5.81
N ILE A 203 -12.25 -1.51 -5.06
CA ILE A 203 -11.83 -1.91 -3.72
C ILE A 203 -13.01 -2.08 -2.75
N HIS A 204 -14.14 -1.41 -3.01
CA HIS A 204 -15.36 -1.50 -2.21
C HIS A 204 -16.25 -2.70 -2.58
N ARG A 205 -15.94 -3.43 -3.67
CA ARG A 205 -16.74 -4.60 -4.05
C ARG A 205 -16.51 -5.76 -3.08
N MET A 206 -17.61 -6.37 -2.68
CA MET A 206 -17.61 -7.67 -1.99
C MET A 206 -17.41 -8.79 -3.01
N ASP A 207 -16.16 -9.17 -3.19
CA ASP A 207 -15.79 -10.26 -4.07
C ASP A 207 -14.59 -10.99 -3.47
N ILE A 208 -14.79 -12.26 -3.13
CA ILE A 208 -13.74 -13.12 -2.55
C ILE A 208 -12.51 -13.19 -3.46
N GLU A 209 -12.71 -13.25 -4.77
CA GLU A 209 -11.60 -13.24 -5.71
C GLU A 209 -10.83 -11.92 -5.69
N ASN A 210 -11.53 -10.81 -5.52
CA ASN A 210 -10.91 -9.50 -5.41
C ASN A 210 -10.12 -9.34 -4.11
N THR A 211 -10.60 -9.89 -2.98
CA THR A 211 -9.83 -9.87 -1.72
C THR A 211 -8.58 -10.72 -1.81
N ARG A 212 -8.63 -11.87 -2.52
CA ARG A 212 -7.43 -12.68 -2.80
C ARG A 212 -6.38 -11.97 -3.65
N LYS A 213 -6.79 -11.05 -4.53
CA LYS A 213 -5.87 -10.27 -5.37
C LYS A 213 -5.09 -9.21 -4.57
N MET A 214 -5.63 -8.76 -3.45
CA MET A 214 -5.00 -7.76 -2.59
C MET A 214 -4.58 -8.38 -1.26
N LEU A 215 -3.52 -9.18 -1.28
CA LEU A 215 -2.94 -9.73 -0.07
C LEU A 215 -2.12 -8.68 0.67
N LEU A 216 -2.33 -8.60 1.98
CA LEU A 216 -1.43 -7.89 2.88
C LEU A 216 -0.31 -8.81 3.37
N PRO A 217 0.84 -8.28 3.83
CA PRO A 217 1.97 -9.10 4.26
C PRO A 217 1.64 -10.15 5.32
N THR A 218 0.83 -9.82 6.32
CA THR A 218 0.39 -10.77 7.36
C THR A 218 -0.53 -11.86 6.80
N GLN A 219 -1.39 -11.52 5.86
CA GLN A 219 -2.29 -12.47 5.20
C GLN A 219 -1.55 -13.43 4.30
N LEU A 220 -0.47 -12.97 3.65
CA LEU A 220 0.39 -13.83 2.84
C LEU A 220 0.90 -15.01 3.67
N ILE A 221 1.37 -14.77 4.89
CA ILE A 221 1.87 -15.84 5.76
C ILE A 221 0.75 -16.83 6.11
N GLU A 222 -0.44 -16.35 6.49
CA GLU A 222 -1.58 -17.22 6.77
C GLU A 222 -1.98 -18.08 5.56
N VAL A 223 -1.94 -17.50 4.35
CA VAL A 223 -2.21 -18.21 3.11
C VAL A 223 -1.15 -19.30 2.87
N LEU A 224 0.13 -18.98 3.07
CA LEU A 224 1.23 -19.92 2.86
C LEU A 224 1.28 -21.04 3.92
N GLN A 225 0.90 -20.74 5.18
CA GLN A 225 0.76 -21.75 6.24
C GLN A 225 -0.38 -22.72 5.95
N GLY A 226 -1.48 -22.23 5.36
CA GLY A 226 -2.59 -23.08 4.91
C GLY A 226 -2.35 -23.78 3.57
N ALA A 227 -1.28 -23.46 2.85
CA ALA A 227 -0.99 -24.01 1.54
C ALA A 227 0.00 -25.17 1.61
N LYS A 228 -0.20 -26.18 0.74
CA LYS A 228 0.71 -27.33 0.59
C LYS A 228 1.27 -27.38 -0.82
N ALA A 229 2.52 -27.77 -0.92
CA ALA A 229 3.16 -28.13 -2.18
C ALA A 229 3.98 -29.42 -1.98
N PHE A 230 3.96 -30.31 -2.96
CA PHE A 230 4.66 -31.59 -2.87
C PHE A 230 4.27 -32.42 -1.63
N GLY A 231 3.02 -32.30 -1.17
CA GLY A 231 2.49 -32.99 0.01
C GLY A 231 2.93 -32.41 1.37
N GLN A 232 3.65 -31.30 1.39
CA GLN A 232 4.14 -30.64 2.61
C GLN A 232 3.63 -29.21 2.72
N PRO A 233 3.42 -28.65 3.94
CA PRO A 233 3.14 -27.23 4.13
C PRO A 233 4.26 -26.37 3.51
N ILE A 234 3.91 -25.33 2.78
CA ILE A 234 4.89 -24.40 2.17
C ILE A 234 5.66 -23.65 3.25
N VAL A 235 4.95 -23.24 4.31
CA VAL A 235 5.51 -22.56 5.49
C VAL A 235 4.93 -23.21 6.74
N THR A 236 5.75 -23.36 7.77
CA THR A 236 5.31 -23.82 9.10
C THR A 236 4.90 -22.64 9.99
N ASP A 237 4.34 -22.91 11.18
CA ASP A 237 4.02 -21.88 12.16
C ASP A 237 5.27 -21.30 12.83
N GLU A 238 6.42 -21.95 12.67
CA GLU A 238 7.68 -21.51 13.22
C GLU A 238 8.25 -20.33 12.42
N TYR A 239 8.77 -19.34 13.14
CA TYR A 239 9.48 -18.22 12.55
C TYR A 239 10.72 -17.85 13.38
N GLU A 240 11.67 -17.23 12.72
CA GLU A 240 12.84 -16.63 13.33
C GLU A 240 12.64 -15.11 13.41
N THR A 241 12.94 -14.49 14.56
CA THR A 241 12.92 -13.05 14.70
C THR A 241 14.28 -12.47 14.31
N LEU A 242 14.37 -11.89 13.14
CA LEU A 242 15.59 -11.19 12.68
C LEU A 242 15.76 -9.84 13.37
N LEU A 243 14.65 -9.19 13.72
CA LEU A 243 14.64 -7.91 14.39
C LEU A 243 13.38 -7.77 15.24
N GLU A 244 13.55 -7.45 16.52
CA GLU A 244 12.43 -7.13 17.42
C GLU A 244 11.89 -5.72 17.12
N ALA A 245 10.56 -5.58 17.11
CA ALA A 245 9.94 -4.28 16.99
C ALA A 245 10.17 -3.46 18.26
N ARG A 246 10.73 -2.25 18.12
CA ARG A 246 10.91 -1.32 19.23
C ARG A 246 9.66 -0.51 19.53
N ARG A 247 8.81 -0.35 18.53
CA ARG A 247 7.57 0.42 18.63
C ARG A 247 6.48 -0.26 17.80
N ALA A 248 5.31 -0.44 18.41
CA ALA A 248 4.10 -0.77 17.67
C ALA A 248 3.46 0.51 17.13
N PRO A 249 2.77 0.45 15.97
CA PRO A 249 1.94 1.56 15.50
C PRO A 249 0.94 1.98 16.57
N GLN A 250 0.74 3.29 16.74
CA GLN A 250 -0.13 3.82 17.78
C GLN A 250 -1.29 4.60 17.17
N HIS A 251 -2.42 4.60 17.88
CA HIS A 251 -3.50 5.52 17.60
C HIS A 251 -3.08 6.98 17.87
N SER A 252 -3.59 7.87 17.06
CA SER A 252 -3.30 9.30 17.20
C SER A 252 -4.02 9.90 18.40
N THR A 253 -3.35 10.74 19.20
CA THR A 253 -3.98 11.47 20.31
C THR A 253 -5.10 12.39 19.82
N ILE A 254 -4.87 13.07 18.69
CA ILE A 254 -5.88 13.86 17.97
C ILE A 254 -6.19 13.11 16.69
N THR A 255 -7.39 12.52 16.62
CA THR A 255 -7.82 11.73 15.45
C THR A 255 -8.47 12.61 14.39
N PRO A 256 -8.47 12.20 13.11
CA PRO A 256 -9.23 12.88 12.06
C PRO A 256 -10.71 13.03 12.39
N PHE A 257 -11.29 12.05 13.10
CA PHE A 257 -12.69 12.11 13.53
C PHE A 257 -12.94 13.23 14.54
N MET A 258 -12.04 13.42 15.52
CA MET A 258 -12.14 14.54 16.47
C MET A 258 -12.07 15.88 15.76
N VAL A 259 -11.16 16.03 14.78
CA VAL A 259 -11.04 17.24 13.97
C VAL A 259 -12.32 17.46 13.14
N ALA A 260 -12.86 16.43 12.53
CA ALA A 260 -14.09 16.50 11.73
C ALA A 260 -15.31 16.90 12.59
N VAL A 261 -15.43 16.33 13.79
CA VAL A 261 -16.47 16.70 14.76
C VAL A 261 -16.30 18.15 15.22
N PHE A 262 -15.07 18.60 15.46
CA PHE A 262 -14.81 20.00 15.80
C PHE A 262 -15.24 20.95 14.67
N ILE A 263 -14.97 20.62 13.42
CA ILE A 263 -15.43 21.37 12.24
C ILE A 263 -16.97 21.38 12.17
N LEU A 264 -17.63 20.26 12.47
CA LEU A 264 -19.09 20.19 12.53
C LEU A 264 -19.64 21.11 13.64
N LEU A 265 -19.03 21.13 14.82
CA LEU A 265 -19.43 22.03 15.91
C LEU A 265 -19.27 23.51 15.52
N ILE A 266 -18.17 23.87 14.82
CA ILE A 266 -18.01 25.22 14.25
C ILE A 266 -19.14 25.53 13.27
N SER A 267 -19.53 24.61 12.41
CA SER A 267 -20.61 24.78 11.46
C SER A 267 -21.96 25.01 12.15
N LEU A 268 -22.25 24.25 13.20
CA LEU A 268 -23.47 24.40 14.02
C LEU A 268 -23.49 25.76 14.75
N LEU A 269 -22.35 26.16 15.34
CA LEU A 269 -22.20 27.47 16.00
C LEU A 269 -22.45 28.59 15.01
N ASN A 270 -21.96 28.44 13.77
CA ASN A 270 -22.10 29.45 12.73
C ASN A 270 -23.55 29.68 12.28
N LEU A 271 -24.48 28.73 12.50
CA LEU A 271 -25.92 28.96 12.29
C LEU A 271 -26.50 30.13 13.12
N ARG A 272 -25.85 30.44 14.26
CA ARG A 272 -26.24 31.56 15.14
C ARG A 272 -25.41 32.81 14.88
N LEU A 273 -24.10 32.63 14.63
CA LEU A 273 -23.17 33.74 14.54
C LEU A 273 -23.10 34.40 13.15
N HIS A 274 -23.48 33.64 12.11
CA HIS A 274 -23.41 34.07 10.70
C HIS A 274 -22.07 34.66 10.27
N ASN A 275 -20.98 34.20 10.88
CA ASN A 275 -19.63 34.73 10.68
C ASN A 275 -18.98 34.13 9.43
N VAL A 276 -18.49 34.99 8.55
CA VAL A 276 -17.85 34.58 7.30
C VAL A 276 -16.58 33.76 7.51
N TRP A 277 -15.79 34.04 8.53
CA TRP A 277 -14.55 33.34 8.83
C TRP A 277 -14.80 31.93 9.34
N LEU A 278 -15.81 31.74 10.19
CA LEU A 278 -16.23 30.42 10.64
C LEU A 278 -16.75 29.56 9.47
N ARG A 279 -17.49 30.18 8.55
CA ARG A 279 -17.92 29.53 7.32
C ARG A 279 -16.75 29.01 6.50
N TRP A 280 -15.76 29.85 6.24
CA TRP A 280 -14.58 29.43 5.48
C TRP A 280 -13.72 28.43 6.24
N ALA A 281 -13.68 28.45 7.56
CA ALA A 281 -13.02 27.44 8.37
C ALA A 281 -13.64 26.03 8.18
N VAL A 282 -14.94 25.94 7.85
CA VAL A 282 -15.63 24.69 7.50
C VAL A 282 -15.43 24.33 6.03
N VAL A 283 -15.67 25.30 5.14
CA VAL A 283 -15.70 25.05 3.69
C VAL A 283 -14.31 24.73 3.14
N LEU A 284 -13.28 25.44 3.56
CA LEU A 284 -11.94 25.32 2.97
C LEU A 284 -11.33 23.91 3.11
N PRO A 285 -11.31 23.26 4.29
CA PRO A 285 -10.81 21.90 4.41
C PRO A 285 -11.60 20.92 3.54
N CYS A 286 -12.92 21.06 3.47
CA CYS A 286 -13.76 20.19 2.64
C CYS A 286 -13.50 20.39 1.14
N LEU A 287 -13.29 21.66 0.70
CA LEU A 287 -12.93 21.95 -0.69
C LEU A 287 -11.55 21.42 -1.05
N LEU A 288 -10.57 21.44 -0.13
CA LEU A 288 -9.25 20.86 -0.36
C LEU A 288 -9.36 19.35 -0.59
N ILE A 289 -10.11 18.63 0.26
CA ILE A 289 -10.40 17.21 0.08
C ILE A 289 -11.09 16.98 -1.27
N GLY A 290 -12.15 17.72 -1.56
CA GLY A 290 -12.92 17.56 -2.79
C GLY A 290 -12.13 17.86 -4.06
N THR A 291 -11.28 18.89 -4.04
CA THR A 291 -10.37 19.21 -5.15
C THR A 291 -9.35 18.09 -5.37
N PHE A 292 -8.76 17.60 -4.28
CA PHE A 292 -7.81 16.51 -4.34
C PHE A 292 -8.45 15.23 -4.88
N VAL A 293 -9.59 14.82 -4.35
CA VAL A 293 -10.31 13.63 -4.81
C VAL A 293 -10.76 13.80 -6.28
N SER A 294 -11.25 14.99 -6.65
CA SER A 294 -11.61 15.27 -8.05
C SER A 294 -10.41 15.18 -8.98
N TYR A 295 -9.22 15.66 -8.54
CA TYR A 295 -7.99 15.49 -9.28
C TYR A 295 -7.66 14.00 -9.50
N LEU A 296 -7.76 13.18 -8.45
CA LEU A 296 -7.49 11.75 -8.54
C LEU A 296 -8.44 11.06 -9.54
N VAL A 297 -9.74 11.33 -9.42
CA VAL A 297 -10.76 10.72 -10.30
C VAL A 297 -10.59 11.13 -11.77
N LEU A 298 -10.20 12.37 -12.05
CA LEU A 298 -10.16 12.91 -13.40
C LEU A 298 -8.80 12.73 -14.09
N PHE A 299 -7.70 12.74 -13.34
CA PHE A 299 -6.35 12.88 -13.91
C PHE A 299 -5.34 11.83 -13.42
N SER A 300 -5.65 11.06 -12.39
CA SER A 300 -4.75 10.02 -11.89
C SER A 300 -4.92 8.72 -12.68
N ALA A 301 -3.81 8.07 -12.96
CA ALA A 301 -3.77 6.72 -13.47
C ALA A 301 -3.56 5.67 -12.34
N LEU A 302 -3.68 6.09 -11.06
CA LEU A 302 -3.61 5.17 -9.94
C LEU A 302 -4.79 4.20 -9.97
N PRO A 303 -4.56 2.91 -9.80
CA PRO A 303 -5.63 1.95 -9.58
C PRO A 303 -6.46 2.33 -8.35
N CYS A 304 -7.74 2.04 -8.38
CA CYS A 304 -8.68 2.34 -7.28
C CYS A 304 -8.89 3.83 -6.98
N THR A 305 -8.77 4.69 -7.99
CA THR A 305 -9.17 6.10 -7.91
C THR A 305 -10.22 6.47 -8.98
N GLU A 306 -10.65 5.52 -9.80
CA GLU A 306 -11.51 5.75 -10.99
C GLU A 306 -12.83 6.44 -10.66
N TRP A 307 -13.36 6.16 -9.48
CA TRP A 307 -14.55 6.86 -8.97
C TRP A 307 -14.53 6.87 -7.44
N SER A 308 -14.90 7.99 -6.87
CA SER A 308 -15.00 8.17 -5.42
C SER A 308 -16.31 8.86 -5.07
N VAL A 309 -17.05 8.26 -4.16
CA VAL A 309 -18.29 8.86 -3.65
C VAL A 309 -18.05 10.15 -2.86
N LEU A 310 -16.79 10.42 -2.44
CA LEU A 310 -16.39 11.63 -1.72
C LEU A 310 -16.44 12.88 -2.60
N VAL A 311 -16.40 12.74 -3.93
CA VAL A 311 -16.59 13.88 -4.85
C VAL A 311 -17.95 14.54 -4.63
N ILE A 312 -18.98 13.80 -4.22
CA ILE A 312 -20.34 14.31 -4.08
C ILE A 312 -20.44 15.36 -2.95
N PRO A 313 -20.15 15.03 -1.67
CA PRO A 313 -20.31 15.99 -0.57
C PRO A 313 -19.23 17.08 -0.53
N PHE A 314 -18.10 16.90 -1.24
CA PHE A 314 -16.96 17.82 -1.22
C PHE A 314 -16.70 18.47 -2.58
N CYS A 315 -17.68 18.44 -3.50
CA CYS A 315 -17.55 19.00 -4.84
C CYS A 315 -17.21 20.50 -4.81
N PRO A 316 -16.09 20.93 -5.40
CA PRO A 316 -15.73 22.35 -5.41
C PRO A 316 -16.52 23.18 -6.43
N LEU A 317 -17.15 22.56 -7.43
CA LEU A 317 -17.80 23.25 -8.55
C LEU A 317 -18.88 24.24 -8.12
N PRO A 318 -19.79 23.96 -7.16
CA PRO A 318 -20.79 24.93 -6.74
C PRO A 318 -20.16 26.24 -6.23
N PHE A 319 -19.01 26.17 -5.58
CA PHE A 319 -18.35 27.34 -5.01
C PHE A 319 -17.67 28.24 -6.05
N LEU A 320 -17.41 27.75 -7.25
CA LEU A 320 -16.97 28.57 -8.38
C LEU A 320 -18.09 29.54 -8.82
N PHE A 321 -19.34 29.16 -8.58
CA PHE A 321 -20.54 29.96 -8.92
C PHE A 321 -21.10 30.66 -7.69
N TRP A 322 -20.24 31.25 -6.85
CA TRP A 322 -20.63 31.88 -5.60
C TRP A 322 -21.72 32.95 -5.75
N LYS A 323 -21.75 33.68 -6.88
CA LYS A 323 -22.79 34.68 -7.20
C LYS A 323 -24.19 34.08 -7.22
N TRP A 324 -24.32 32.82 -7.57
CA TRP A 324 -25.58 32.09 -7.66
C TRP A 324 -25.86 31.19 -6.45
N ARG A 325 -25.15 31.39 -5.31
CA ARG A 325 -25.26 30.54 -4.11
C ARG A 325 -26.69 30.31 -3.61
N ARG A 326 -27.59 31.28 -3.78
CA ARG A 326 -29.01 31.18 -3.43
C ARG A 326 -29.74 30.03 -4.14
N TRP A 327 -29.25 29.63 -5.33
CA TRP A 327 -29.86 28.60 -6.12
C TRP A 327 -29.29 27.20 -5.82
N TRP A 328 -28.01 27.10 -5.54
CA TRP A 328 -27.35 25.82 -5.37
C TRP A 328 -27.14 25.43 -3.90
N ALA A 329 -27.10 26.36 -2.93
CA ALA A 329 -26.70 26.04 -1.57
C ALA A 329 -27.68 25.08 -0.86
N LEU A 330 -29.02 25.33 -0.96
CA LEU A 330 -29.99 24.40 -0.37
C LEU A 330 -30.02 23.03 -1.09
N PRO A 331 -30.10 22.94 -2.42
CA PRO A 331 -29.94 21.67 -3.10
C PRO A 331 -28.67 20.91 -2.71
N TYR A 332 -27.55 21.61 -2.57
CA TYR A 332 -26.28 20.97 -2.20
C TYR A 332 -26.29 20.48 -0.74
N ALA A 333 -26.90 21.20 0.19
CA ALA A 333 -27.12 20.70 1.54
C ALA A 333 -27.93 19.40 1.55
N LEU A 334 -29.01 19.32 0.76
CA LEU A 334 -29.81 18.10 0.62
C LEU A 334 -29.05 16.95 -0.01
N ILE A 335 -28.19 17.23 -1.01
CA ILE A 335 -27.29 16.22 -1.60
C ILE A 335 -26.33 15.66 -0.56
N CYS A 336 -25.72 16.51 0.29
CA CYS A 336 -24.85 16.05 1.36
C CYS A 336 -25.60 15.14 2.36
N ILE A 337 -26.85 15.50 2.73
CA ILE A 337 -27.68 14.68 3.62
C ILE A 337 -28.03 13.34 2.96
N ALA A 338 -28.46 13.36 1.70
CA ALA A 338 -28.76 12.14 0.94
C ALA A 338 -27.54 11.22 0.84
N TRP A 339 -26.36 11.79 0.58
CA TRP A 339 -25.10 11.06 0.57
C TRP A 339 -24.82 10.39 1.93
N ILE A 340 -24.97 11.12 3.05
CA ILE A 340 -24.81 10.55 4.39
C ILE A 340 -25.72 9.35 4.58
N VAL A 341 -27.02 9.47 4.22
CA VAL A 341 -27.99 8.38 4.33
C VAL A 341 -27.54 7.17 3.52
N VAL A 342 -27.12 7.38 2.27
CA VAL A 342 -26.63 6.29 1.40
C VAL A 342 -25.42 5.58 2.02
N VAL A 343 -24.42 6.34 2.49
CA VAL A 343 -23.22 5.76 3.11
C VAL A 343 -23.54 4.99 4.39
N LEU A 344 -24.48 5.47 5.21
CA LEU A 344 -24.89 4.78 6.44
C LEU A 344 -25.72 3.53 6.19
N VAL A 345 -26.49 3.50 5.10
CA VAL A 345 -27.36 2.35 4.75
C VAL A 345 -26.60 1.30 3.95
N PHE A 346 -25.55 1.70 3.23
CA PHE A 346 -24.77 0.76 2.42
C PHE A 346 -23.96 -0.20 3.31
N PRO A 347 -24.01 -1.53 3.08
CA PRO A 347 -23.39 -2.52 3.96
C PRO A 347 -21.86 -2.46 3.95
N HIS A 348 -21.28 -1.76 2.96
CA HIS A 348 -19.81 -1.64 2.80
C HIS A 348 -19.37 -0.22 3.07
N ARG A 349 -18.23 -0.07 3.73
CA ARG A 349 -17.65 1.23 4.09
C ARG A 349 -17.22 2.00 2.83
N LEU A 350 -18.13 2.77 2.25
CA LEU A 350 -17.83 3.68 1.15
C LEU A 350 -17.09 4.95 1.61
N ALA A 351 -17.13 5.24 2.90
CA ALA A 351 -16.44 6.37 3.52
C ALA A 351 -16.29 6.14 5.03
N ASP A 352 -15.25 6.72 5.63
CA ASP A 352 -15.00 6.65 7.07
C ASP A 352 -15.79 7.72 7.84
N ASN A 353 -15.92 7.51 9.17
CA ASN A 353 -16.62 8.42 10.08
C ASN A 353 -16.18 9.90 9.98
N PRO A 354 -14.88 10.24 9.80
CA PRO A 354 -14.47 11.63 9.56
C PRO A 354 -15.13 12.25 8.34
N HIS A 355 -15.26 11.51 7.23
CA HIS A 355 -15.90 12.01 6.01
C HIS A 355 -17.38 12.28 6.23
N ILE A 356 -18.08 11.43 7.00
CA ILE A 356 -19.51 11.60 7.35
C ILE A 356 -19.67 12.88 8.17
N ALA A 357 -18.82 13.10 9.18
CA ALA A 357 -18.87 14.30 10.01
C ALA A 357 -18.57 15.57 9.19
N LEU A 358 -17.61 15.53 8.28
CA LEU A 358 -17.31 16.65 7.38
C LEU A 358 -18.45 16.91 6.39
N ALA A 359 -19.10 15.86 5.84
CA ALA A 359 -20.25 15.99 4.98
C ALA A 359 -21.45 16.62 5.73
N ALA A 360 -21.65 16.24 7.00
CA ALA A 360 -22.64 16.88 7.87
C ALA A 360 -22.32 18.37 8.11
N ALA A 361 -21.05 18.71 8.35
CA ALA A 361 -20.61 20.11 8.46
C ALA A 361 -20.89 20.91 7.18
N MET A 362 -20.63 20.31 6.01
CA MET A 362 -20.95 20.91 4.71
C MET A 362 -22.46 21.09 4.51
N ALA A 363 -23.29 20.10 4.90
CA ALA A 363 -24.75 20.23 4.84
C ALA A 363 -25.24 21.42 5.67
N VAL A 364 -24.80 21.52 6.93
CA VAL A 364 -25.14 22.61 7.85
C VAL A 364 -24.67 23.96 7.30
N CYS A 365 -23.44 24.05 6.81
CA CYS A 365 -22.86 25.25 6.25
C CYS A 365 -23.63 25.71 4.98
N ASN A 366 -23.96 24.82 4.08
CA ASN A 366 -24.74 25.15 2.88
C ASN A 366 -26.19 25.56 3.21
N PHE A 367 -26.78 24.94 4.23
CA PHE A 367 -28.08 25.39 4.74
C PHE A 367 -28.00 26.82 5.30
N GLU A 368 -26.95 27.17 6.02
CA GLU A 368 -26.69 28.54 6.51
C GLU A 368 -26.54 29.50 5.33
N ILE A 369 -25.71 29.17 4.33
CA ILE A 369 -25.50 29.98 3.12
C ILE A 369 -26.83 30.26 2.40
N SER A 370 -27.75 29.29 2.35
CA SER A 370 -29.05 29.45 1.69
C SER A 370 -29.97 30.47 2.36
N LYS A 371 -29.71 30.78 3.64
CA LYS A 371 -30.51 31.74 4.42
C LYS A 371 -30.02 33.18 4.34
N ILE A 372 -28.75 33.39 4.00
CA ILE A 372 -28.10 34.72 4.01
C ILE A 372 -28.75 35.73 3.06
N ASN A 373 -29.45 35.30 2.02
CA ASN A 373 -30.03 36.13 0.99
C ASN A 373 -31.51 36.47 1.19
N LYS A 374 -32.05 36.32 2.38
CA LYS A 374 -33.44 36.66 2.71
C LYS A 374 -33.57 38.04 3.35
N HIS A 375 -32.45 38.82 3.41
CA HIS A 375 -32.46 40.19 3.93
C HIS A 375 -31.94 41.17 2.88
#